data_c4b4bf248bfce20b1a7940ee4ebdda4d
#
_entry.id   c4b4bf248bfce20b1a7940ee4ebdda4d
#
_cell.length_a   1.000
_cell.length_b   1.000
_cell.length_c   1.000
_cell.angle_alpha   90.00
_cell.angle_beta   90.00
_cell.angle_gamma   90.00
#
_symmetry.space_group_name_H-M   'P 1'
#
loop_
_entity.id
_entity.type
_entity.pdbx_description
1 polymer ?
#
loop_
_entity_poly.entity_id
_entity_poly.type
_entity_poly.pdbx_seq_one_letter_code
_entity_poly.pdbx_strand_id
1 'polypeptide(L)'
;YPGAGNLILYNNNHYVGETFHSAVIEIVPPMDGDNNYVLEAGMPYGPENIEWIVAEDFSTPLQGGAFRLPNGNTIITQTHTSTIIEVNMNGEVEWEYTYENAAGSFWIARADKYSPDYLMSFILGDLNSDGILNILDIVILANLILTGENYQEAGDLNQDNELNILDIVILVNLILST
;
A
#
# COMPACT_ATOMS: atom_id res chain seq x y z
N TYR A 1 -9.14 0.96 2.46
CA TYR A 1 -8.87 0.77 1.03
C TYR A 1 -10.17 0.54 0.27
N PRO A 2 -10.31 1.05 -0.97
CA PRO A 2 -11.38 0.58 -1.87
C PRO A 2 -11.22 -0.92 -2.08
N GLY A 3 -12.34 -1.68 -2.00
CA GLY A 3 -12.31 -3.14 -2.11
C GLY A 3 -11.69 -3.86 -0.91
N ALA A 4 -11.65 -3.25 0.28
CA ALA A 4 -11.17 -3.92 1.48
C ALA A 4 -11.95 -5.22 1.75
N GLY A 5 -11.21 -6.33 1.89
CA GLY A 5 -11.79 -7.68 1.98
C GLY A 5 -11.92 -8.41 0.65
N ASN A 6 -11.78 -7.72 -0.49
CA ASN A 6 -11.75 -8.35 -1.80
C ASN A 6 -10.39 -9.04 -2.05
N LEU A 7 -10.38 -9.96 -3.00
CA LEU A 7 -9.15 -10.62 -3.46
C LEU A 7 -8.74 -10.04 -4.81
N ILE A 8 -7.47 -9.64 -4.94
CA ILE A 8 -6.86 -9.27 -6.21
C ILE A 8 -5.97 -10.42 -6.68
N LEU A 9 -6.17 -10.82 -7.91
CA LEU A 9 -5.51 -11.95 -8.55
C LEU A 9 -4.81 -11.47 -9.82
N TYR A 10 -3.56 -11.89 -9.99
CA TYR A 10 -2.85 -11.76 -11.27
C TYR A 10 -3.01 -13.05 -12.07
N ASN A 11 -3.71 -12.99 -13.20
CA ASN A 11 -3.95 -14.13 -14.08
C ASN A 11 -3.03 -14.06 -15.31
N ASN A 12 -2.03 -14.95 -15.38
CA ASN A 12 -1.11 -15.04 -16.51
C ASN A 12 -1.74 -15.69 -17.75
N ASN A 13 -2.92 -16.26 -17.65
CA ASN A 13 -3.53 -17.08 -18.69
C ASN A 13 -4.98 -16.64 -18.95
N HIS A 14 -5.13 -15.38 -19.32
CA HIS A 14 -6.40 -14.81 -19.68
C HIS A 14 -6.58 -14.78 -21.19
N TYR A 15 -7.73 -15.20 -21.68
CA TYR A 15 -8.04 -15.21 -23.10
C TYR A 15 -9.15 -14.19 -23.40
N VAL A 16 -8.90 -13.36 -24.42
CA VAL A 16 -9.90 -12.50 -25.07
C VAL A 16 -10.08 -13.02 -26.49
N GLY A 17 -11.15 -13.74 -26.74
CA GLY A 17 -11.32 -14.53 -27.96
C GLY A 17 -10.26 -15.63 -28.05
N GLU A 18 -9.45 -15.62 -29.13
CA GLU A 18 -8.34 -16.55 -29.34
C GLU A 18 -6.99 -15.96 -28.90
N THR A 19 -6.96 -14.72 -28.42
CA THR A 19 -5.73 -14.03 -28.05
C THR A 19 -5.43 -14.22 -26.58
N PHE A 20 -4.19 -14.56 -26.31
CA PHE A 20 -3.67 -14.72 -24.96
C PHE A 20 -3.18 -13.39 -24.38
N HIS A 21 -3.61 -13.08 -23.17
CA HIS A 21 -3.23 -11.91 -22.40
C HIS A 21 -3.00 -12.29 -20.93
N SER A 22 -2.46 -11.36 -20.17
CA SER A 22 -2.57 -11.38 -18.72
C SER A 22 -3.74 -10.51 -18.29
N ALA A 23 -4.24 -10.73 -17.07
CA ALA A 23 -5.28 -9.91 -16.48
C ALA A 23 -5.05 -9.73 -14.98
N VAL A 24 -5.41 -8.58 -14.47
CA VAL A 24 -5.61 -8.36 -13.04
C VAL A 24 -7.10 -8.36 -12.77
N ILE A 25 -7.52 -9.19 -11.84
CA ILE A 25 -8.92 -9.48 -11.55
C ILE A 25 -9.16 -9.22 -10.07
N GLU A 26 -10.22 -8.49 -9.75
CA GLU A 26 -10.73 -8.33 -8.39
C GLU A 26 -12.03 -9.10 -8.23
N ILE A 27 -12.13 -9.86 -7.16
CA ILE A 27 -13.34 -10.62 -6.79
C ILE A 27 -13.74 -10.31 -5.36
N VAL A 28 -15.06 -10.32 -5.11
CA VAL A 28 -15.63 -10.26 -3.78
C VAL A 28 -15.88 -11.69 -3.30
N PRO A 29 -15.12 -12.18 -2.29
CA PRO A 29 -15.35 -13.53 -1.78
C PRO A 29 -16.78 -13.68 -1.27
N PRO A 30 -17.50 -14.77 -1.60
CA PRO A 30 -18.83 -15.02 -1.06
C PRO A 30 -18.72 -15.42 0.41
N MET A 31 -19.12 -14.52 1.30
CA MET A 31 -19.09 -14.75 2.75
C MET A 31 -20.47 -14.55 3.36
N ASP A 32 -20.76 -15.33 4.39
CA ASP A 32 -21.96 -15.14 5.22
C ASP A 32 -21.75 -14.04 6.29
N GLY A 33 -22.77 -13.79 7.10
CA GLY A 33 -22.73 -12.79 8.16
C GLY A 33 -21.70 -13.08 9.28
N ASP A 34 -21.20 -14.31 9.35
CA ASP A 34 -20.21 -14.78 10.31
C ASP A 34 -18.79 -14.86 9.71
N ASN A 35 -18.59 -14.31 8.53
CA ASN A 35 -17.34 -14.33 7.74
C ASN A 35 -16.87 -15.74 7.31
N ASN A 36 -17.77 -16.70 7.14
CA ASN A 36 -17.44 -17.97 6.54
C ASN A 36 -17.69 -17.93 5.03
N TYR A 37 -16.82 -18.59 4.26
CA TYR A 37 -17.04 -18.75 2.82
C TYR A 37 -18.28 -19.62 2.55
N VAL A 38 -19.19 -19.09 1.73
CA VAL A 38 -20.40 -19.79 1.35
C VAL A 38 -20.10 -20.74 0.20
N LEU A 39 -20.44 -22.02 0.36
CA LEU A 39 -20.35 -23.05 -0.67
C LEU A 39 -21.68 -23.80 -0.76
N GLU A 40 -22.31 -23.75 -1.92
CA GLU A 40 -23.46 -24.62 -2.22
C GLU A 40 -22.99 -26.03 -2.58
N ALA A 41 -23.65 -27.03 -2.03
CA ALA A 41 -23.29 -28.43 -2.26
C ALA A 41 -23.37 -28.80 -3.76
N GLY A 42 -22.23 -29.23 -4.33
CA GLY A 42 -22.12 -29.63 -5.74
C GLY A 42 -21.85 -28.47 -6.71
N MET A 43 -21.73 -27.24 -6.22
CA MET A 43 -21.35 -26.08 -7.00
C MET A 43 -19.88 -25.69 -6.72
N PRO A 44 -19.17 -25.07 -7.67
CA PRO A 44 -17.85 -24.47 -7.38
C PRO A 44 -18.01 -23.29 -6.41
N TYR A 45 -16.91 -22.89 -5.76
CA TYR A 45 -16.89 -21.63 -5.02
C TYR A 45 -17.18 -20.46 -5.95
N GLY A 46 -18.07 -19.56 -5.51
CA GLY A 46 -18.25 -18.25 -6.13
C GLY A 46 -17.01 -17.33 -5.94
N PRO A 47 -17.09 -16.07 -6.39
CA PRO A 47 -18.28 -15.45 -6.99
C PRO A 47 -18.49 -15.83 -8.46
N GLU A 48 -19.69 -15.64 -8.97
CA GLU A 48 -20.01 -15.82 -10.40
C GLU A 48 -19.50 -14.66 -11.27
N ASN A 49 -19.32 -13.48 -10.66
CA ASN A 49 -18.96 -12.24 -11.35
C ASN A 49 -17.62 -11.70 -10.86
N ILE A 50 -16.90 -11.13 -11.79
CA ILE A 50 -15.70 -10.33 -11.52
C ILE A 50 -16.15 -8.93 -11.13
N GLU A 51 -15.61 -8.39 -10.02
CA GLU A 51 -15.91 -7.05 -9.55
C GLU A 51 -15.19 -5.99 -10.41
N TRP A 52 -13.94 -6.26 -10.74
CA TRP A 52 -13.10 -5.38 -11.55
C TRP A 52 -12.07 -6.19 -12.31
N ILE A 53 -11.75 -5.75 -13.52
CA ILE A 53 -10.74 -6.38 -14.38
C ILE A 53 -9.99 -5.33 -15.20
N VAL A 54 -8.67 -5.52 -15.32
CA VAL A 54 -7.81 -4.90 -16.32
C VAL A 54 -7.11 -6.00 -17.11
N ALA A 55 -7.30 -6.00 -18.41
CA ALA A 55 -6.77 -6.99 -19.35
C ALA A 55 -6.47 -6.36 -20.70
N GLU A 56 -5.87 -7.10 -21.61
CA GLU A 56 -5.63 -6.77 -23.03
C GLU A 56 -4.37 -5.94 -23.31
N ASP A 57 -3.97 -4.99 -22.43
CA ASP A 57 -2.85 -4.09 -22.71
C ASP A 57 -1.49 -4.65 -22.27
N PHE A 58 -1.46 -5.82 -21.67
CA PHE A 58 -0.21 -6.44 -21.23
C PHE A 58 -0.27 -7.97 -21.26
N SER A 59 0.90 -8.57 -21.44
CA SER A 59 1.05 -10.03 -21.42
C SER A 59 2.37 -10.44 -20.78
N THR A 60 2.26 -11.22 -19.71
CA THR A 60 3.40 -11.88 -19.08
C THR A 60 3.02 -13.32 -18.77
N PRO A 61 3.56 -14.28 -19.53
CA PRO A 61 3.15 -15.69 -19.45
C PRO A 61 3.51 -16.36 -18.13
N LEU A 62 4.45 -15.81 -17.38
CA LEU A 62 4.90 -16.34 -16.10
C LEU A 62 5.13 -15.21 -15.11
N GLN A 63 4.77 -15.42 -13.84
CA GLN A 63 4.91 -14.46 -12.77
C GLN A 63 4.07 -13.17 -13.00
N GLY A 64 4.43 -12.11 -12.30
CA GLY A 64 3.69 -10.87 -12.25
C GLY A 64 3.04 -10.67 -10.89
N GLY A 65 2.55 -9.49 -10.65
CA GLY A 65 1.89 -9.17 -9.40
C GLY A 65 0.98 -7.96 -9.52
N ALA A 66 -0.01 -7.87 -8.66
CA ALA A 66 -0.89 -6.72 -8.59
C ALA A 66 -1.28 -6.41 -7.14
N PHE A 67 -1.31 -5.13 -6.82
CA PHE A 67 -1.65 -4.66 -5.47
C PHE A 67 -2.50 -3.40 -5.55
N ARG A 68 -3.61 -3.39 -4.82
CA ARG A 68 -4.44 -2.21 -4.64
C ARG A 68 -3.74 -1.22 -3.71
N LEU A 69 -3.63 0.01 -4.15
CA LEU A 69 -3.04 1.11 -3.39
C LEU A 69 -4.09 1.84 -2.54
N PRO A 70 -3.68 2.60 -1.51
CA PRO A 70 -4.60 3.37 -0.67
C PRO A 70 -5.44 4.41 -1.42
N ASN A 71 -4.93 4.94 -2.53
CA ASN A 71 -5.64 5.89 -3.39
C ASN A 71 -6.68 5.23 -4.32
N GLY A 72 -6.81 3.90 -4.29
CA GLY A 72 -7.71 3.13 -5.15
C GLY A 72 -7.08 2.66 -6.46
N ASN A 73 -5.91 3.14 -6.84
CA ASN A 73 -5.19 2.65 -8.01
C ASN A 73 -4.62 1.25 -7.75
N THR A 74 -4.21 0.57 -8.81
CA THR A 74 -3.57 -0.74 -8.73
C THR A 74 -2.19 -0.69 -9.35
N ILE A 75 -1.16 -1.11 -8.59
CA ILE A 75 0.17 -1.33 -9.14
C ILE A 75 0.23 -2.72 -9.77
N ILE A 76 0.74 -2.82 -10.99
CA ILE A 76 0.84 -4.05 -11.77
C ILE A 76 2.29 -4.24 -12.21
N THR A 77 2.84 -5.41 -11.94
CA THR A 77 4.20 -5.78 -12.37
C THR A 77 4.13 -6.72 -13.56
N GLN A 78 4.69 -6.30 -14.69
CA GLN A 78 4.84 -7.11 -15.90
C GLN A 78 6.27 -7.69 -15.92
N THR A 79 6.41 -8.94 -15.49
CA THR A 79 7.72 -9.56 -15.26
C THR A 79 8.61 -9.58 -16.50
N HIS A 80 8.07 -10.01 -17.63
CA HIS A 80 8.87 -10.25 -18.86
C HIS A 80 9.32 -8.97 -19.56
N THR A 81 8.56 -7.90 -19.44
CA THR A 81 8.88 -6.59 -20.01
C THR A 81 9.66 -5.71 -19.04
N SER A 82 9.84 -6.17 -17.79
CA SER A 82 10.42 -5.38 -16.70
C SER A 82 9.69 -4.06 -16.49
N THR A 83 8.37 -4.04 -16.70
CA THR A 83 7.54 -2.85 -16.64
C THR A 83 6.63 -2.91 -15.41
N ILE A 84 6.53 -1.79 -14.74
CA ILE A 84 5.62 -1.57 -13.62
C ILE A 84 4.67 -0.47 -14.05
N ILE A 85 3.37 -0.71 -13.96
CA ILE A 85 2.35 0.29 -14.25
C ILE A 85 1.46 0.52 -13.03
N GLU A 86 0.95 1.71 -12.90
CA GLU A 86 -0.13 2.05 -11.98
C GLU A 86 -1.36 2.42 -12.81
N VAL A 87 -2.46 1.73 -12.56
CA VAL A 87 -3.73 1.96 -13.25
C VAL A 87 -4.78 2.44 -12.26
N ASN A 88 -5.67 3.32 -12.73
CA ASN A 88 -6.84 3.75 -11.95
C ASN A 88 -7.99 2.72 -12.04
N MET A 89 -9.12 3.01 -11.38
CA MET A 89 -10.29 2.11 -11.37
C MET A 89 -10.95 1.96 -12.76
N ASN A 90 -10.69 2.86 -13.70
CA ASN A 90 -11.16 2.73 -15.08
C ASN A 90 -10.23 1.87 -15.95
N GLY A 91 -9.08 1.44 -15.41
CA GLY A 91 -8.04 0.72 -16.16
C GLY A 91 -7.07 1.63 -16.92
N GLU A 92 -7.16 2.96 -16.76
CA GLU A 92 -6.29 3.91 -17.42
C GLU A 92 -4.93 3.97 -16.71
N VAL A 93 -3.84 4.00 -17.48
CA VAL A 93 -2.47 4.07 -16.93
C VAL A 93 -2.19 5.49 -16.44
N GLU A 94 -1.95 5.62 -15.14
CA GLU A 94 -1.58 6.87 -14.47
C GLU A 94 -0.06 7.06 -14.38
N TRP A 95 0.68 5.96 -14.32
CA TRP A 95 2.12 5.97 -14.21
C TRP A 95 2.71 4.68 -14.75
N GLU A 96 3.90 4.78 -15.37
CA GLU A 96 4.64 3.65 -15.93
C GLU A 96 6.13 3.82 -15.66
N TYR A 97 6.80 2.71 -15.37
CA TYR A 97 8.24 2.60 -15.27
C TYR A 97 8.72 1.30 -15.90
N THR A 98 9.64 1.39 -16.85
CA THR A 98 10.33 0.25 -17.44
C THR A 98 11.78 0.24 -17.00
N TYR A 99 12.23 -0.86 -16.41
CA TYR A 99 13.61 -1.04 -16.04
C TYR A 99 14.45 -1.41 -17.28
N GLU A 100 15.29 -0.48 -17.68
CA GLU A 100 16.23 -0.69 -18.77
C GLU A 100 17.63 -1.00 -18.22
N ASN A 101 18.23 -2.10 -18.70
CA ASN A 101 19.58 -2.47 -18.32
C ASN A 101 20.42 -2.73 -19.56
N ALA A 102 21.66 -2.20 -19.58
CA ALA A 102 22.62 -2.37 -20.66
C ALA A 102 23.08 -3.84 -20.87
N ALA A 103 22.81 -4.75 -19.96
CA ALA A 103 23.23 -6.15 -19.99
C ALA A 103 22.15 -7.14 -20.46
N GLY A 104 20.94 -6.67 -20.82
CA GLY A 104 19.83 -7.52 -21.30
C GLY A 104 18.62 -7.53 -20.38
N SER A 105 17.63 -8.35 -20.72
CA SER A 105 16.35 -8.42 -20.00
C SER A 105 16.52 -8.91 -18.56
N PHE A 106 16.08 -8.10 -17.61
CA PHE A 106 15.91 -8.52 -16.23
C PHE A 106 14.42 -8.72 -15.96
N TRP A 107 14.09 -9.75 -15.22
CA TRP A 107 12.73 -10.01 -14.82
C TRP A 107 12.47 -9.39 -13.45
N ILE A 108 11.51 -8.47 -13.38
CA ILE A 108 10.99 -7.95 -12.12
C ILE A 108 9.87 -8.88 -11.67
N ALA A 109 10.11 -9.69 -10.67
CA ALA A 109 9.11 -10.65 -10.19
C ALA A 109 7.91 -9.98 -9.53
N ARG A 110 8.15 -8.87 -8.82
CA ARG A 110 7.16 -8.13 -8.04
C ARG A 110 7.67 -6.72 -7.76
N ALA A 111 6.76 -5.76 -7.72
CA ALA A 111 7.00 -4.42 -7.21
C ALA A 111 5.94 -4.06 -6.16
N ASP A 112 6.36 -3.35 -5.13
CA ASP A 112 5.48 -2.74 -4.14
C ASP A 112 5.71 -1.23 -4.16
N LYS A 113 4.65 -0.45 -3.94
CA LYS A 113 4.71 1.00 -3.83
C LYS A 113 4.40 1.41 -2.39
N TYR A 114 5.30 2.15 -1.82
CA TYR A 114 5.18 2.70 -0.47
C TYR A 114 4.94 4.20 -0.53
N SER A 115 4.34 4.76 0.51
CA SER A 115 4.27 6.21 0.66
C SER A 115 5.68 6.80 0.81
N PRO A 116 5.90 8.06 0.42
CA PRO A 116 7.23 8.70 0.56
C PRO A 116 7.78 8.69 1.99
N ASP A 117 6.89 8.71 2.96
CA ASP A 117 7.19 8.67 4.40
C ASP A 117 7.43 7.26 4.94
N TYR A 118 7.17 6.21 4.18
CA TYR A 118 7.39 4.81 4.63
C TYR A 118 8.85 4.53 5.03
N LEU A 119 9.80 5.14 4.33
CA LEU A 119 11.23 5.01 4.62
C LEU A 119 11.76 6.15 5.49
N MET A 120 10.93 7.12 5.85
CA MET A 120 11.32 8.10 6.84
C MET A 120 11.50 7.36 8.17
N SER A 121 12.69 7.43 8.69
CA SER A 121 12.99 6.92 10.01
C SER A 121 12.01 7.59 10.98
N PHE A 122 11.29 6.80 11.75
CA PHE A 122 10.53 7.32 12.88
C PHE A 122 11.52 8.11 13.75
N ILE A 123 11.45 9.43 13.66
CA ILE A 123 12.29 10.30 14.46
C ILE A 123 11.52 10.57 15.74
N LEU A 124 12.03 10.07 16.84
CA LEU A 124 11.45 10.34 18.15
C LEU A 124 11.50 11.85 18.43
N GLY A 125 10.36 12.44 18.68
CA GLY A 125 10.20 13.88 18.84
C GLY A 125 9.69 14.64 17.59
N ASP A 126 9.64 14.01 16.41
CA ASP A 126 9.08 14.58 15.18
C ASP A 126 7.58 14.29 15.12
N LEU A 127 6.78 15.18 15.68
CA LEU A 127 5.34 14.99 15.79
C LEU A 127 4.56 15.43 14.54
N ASN A 128 5.17 16.28 13.70
CA ASN A 128 4.56 16.70 12.44
C ASN A 128 5.03 15.87 11.23
N SER A 129 6.00 14.96 11.44
CA SER A 129 6.57 14.07 10.44
C SER A 129 7.22 14.82 9.25
N ASP A 130 7.82 16.00 9.52
CA ASP A 130 8.54 16.77 8.49
C ASP A 130 10.03 16.41 8.41
N GLY A 131 10.51 15.53 9.27
CA GLY A 131 11.91 15.07 9.34
C GLY A 131 12.84 16.01 10.09
N ILE A 132 12.32 17.08 10.73
CA ILE A 132 13.12 18.11 11.38
C ILE A 132 12.61 18.34 12.81
N LEU A 133 13.43 18.05 13.80
CA LEU A 133 13.11 18.39 15.19
C LEU A 133 13.22 19.91 15.41
N ASN A 134 12.10 20.55 15.73
CA ASN A 134 12.02 22.00 15.91
C ASN A 134 10.91 22.42 16.89
N ILE A 135 10.71 23.74 17.03
CA ILE A 135 9.72 24.30 17.93
C ILE A 135 8.27 23.87 17.62
N LEU A 136 7.95 23.51 16.36
CA LEU A 136 6.62 23.09 15.98
C LEU A 136 6.24 21.78 16.65
N ASP A 137 7.19 20.85 16.79
CA ASP A 137 6.99 19.58 17.48
C ASP A 137 6.70 19.79 18.96
N ILE A 138 7.42 20.71 19.60
CA ILE A 138 7.16 21.07 21.01
C ILE A 138 5.72 21.60 21.17
N VAL A 139 5.26 22.43 20.25
CA VAL A 139 3.90 22.99 20.29
C VAL A 139 2.85 21.88 20.12
N ILE A 140 3.10 20.93 19.19
CA ILE A 140 2.20 19.80 18.97
C ILE A 140 2.16 18.91 20.22
N LEU A 141 3.32 18.56 20.78
CA LEU A 141 3.41 17.76 22.00
C LEU A 141 2.69 18.41 23.18
N ALA A 142 2.90 19.71 23.38
CA ALA A 142 2.23 20.46 24.42
C ALA A 142 0.70 20.44 24.24
N ASN A 143 0.20 20.58 23.02
CA ASN A 143 -1.23 20.48 22.75
C ASN A 143 -1.79 19.08 23.03
N LEU A 144 -1.09 18.02 22.62
CA LEU A 144 -1.50 16.64 22.93
C LEU A 144 -1.62 16.39 24.43
N ILE A 145 -0.66 16.87 25.20
CA ILE A 145 -0.68 16.75 26.67
C ILE A 145 -1.83 17.55 27.28
N LEU A 146 -2.08 18.77 26.80
CA LEU A 146 -3.13 19.64 27.34
C LEU A 146 -4.54 19.18 27.00
N THR A 147 -4.74 18.60 25.81
CA THR A 147 -6.05 18.14 25.35
C THR A 147 -6.36 16.71 25.82
N GLY A 148 -5.35 15.92 26.17
CA GLY A 148 -5.49 14.50 26.48
C GLY A 148 -5.95 13.69 25.28
N GLU A 149 -5.77 14.24 24.07
CA GLU A 149 -6.08 13.53 22.82
C GLU A 149 -5.00 12.47 22.53
N ASN A 150 -5.34 11.56 21.65
CA ASN A 150 -4.63 10.36 21.24
C ASN A 150 -3.12 10.33 21.54
N TYR A 151 -2.70 9.31 22.26
CA TYR A 151 -1.29 8.98 22.44
C TYR A 151 -0.57 8.86 21.09
N GLN A 152 0.54 9.55 20.96
CA GLN A 152 1.45 9.45 19.80
C GLN A 152 2.82 8.97 20.31
N GLU A 153 3.26 7.85 19.80
CA GLU A 153 4.55 7.23 20.18
C GLU A 153 5.75 8.16 19.93
N ALA A 154 5.66 9.01 18.88
CA ALA A 154 6.69 10.01 18.59
C ALA A 154 6.89 11.04 19.72
N GLY A 155 5.85 11.26 20.53
CA GLY A 155 5.87 12.20 21.64
C GLY A 155 6.37 11.64 22.97
N ASP A 156 6.47 10.33 23.09
CA ASP A 156 6.94 9.64 24.31
C ASP A 156 8.46 9.46 24.26
N LEU A 157 9.18 10.53 24.59
CA LEU A 157 10.63 10.57 24.45
C LEU A 157 11.36 9.77 25.54
N ASN A 158 10.71 9.54 26.69
CA ASN A 158 11.27 8.72 27.78
C ASN A 158 10.79 7.27 27.75
N GLN A 159 9.84 6.93 26.86
CA GLN A 159 9.27 5.59 26.64
C GLN A 159 8.59 5.00 27.89
N ASP A 160 7.90 5.86 28.67
CA ASP A 160 7.13 5.43 29.84
C ASP A 160 5.65 5.15 29.54
N ASN A 161 5.23 5.30 28.28
CA ASN A 161 3.86 5.19 27.75
C ASN A 161 2.91 6.26 28.24
N GLU A 162 3.41 7.39 28.70
CA GLU A 162 2.65 8.55 29.08
C GLU A 162 3.19 9.82 28.40
N LEU A 163 2.32 10.61 27.78
CA LEU A 163 2.71 11.93 27.27
C LEU A 163 2.58 12.95 28.38
N ASN A 164 3.70 13.52 28.81
CA ASN A 164 3.72 14.47 29.91
C ASN A 164 4.84 15.53 29.76
N ILE A 165 4.98 16.38 30.77
CA ILE A 165 5.94 17.49 30.74
C ILE A 165 7.41 17.01 30.63
N LEU A 166 7.73 15.80 31.04
CA LEU A 166 9.09 15.25 30.97
C LEU A 166 9.52 15.07 29.51
N ASP A 167 8.59 14.65 28.62
CA ASP A 167 8.83 14.50 27.21
C ASP A 167 9.13 15.85 26.56
N ILE A 168 8.38 16.90 26.91
CA ILE A 168 8.65 18.25 26.43
C ILE A 168 10.07 18.69 26.84
N VAL A 169 10.49 18.43 28.07
CA VAL A 169 11.83 18.79 28.54
C VAL A 169 12.90 18.05 27.77
N ILE A 170 12.69 16.75 27.48
CA ILE A 170 13.63 15.96 26.69
C ILE A 170 13.70 16.48 25.25
N LEU A 171 12.55 16.76 24.62
CA LEU A 171 12.48 17.29 23.26
C LEU A 171 13.18 18.64 23.13
N VAL A 172 12.94 19.54 24.06
CA VAL A 172 13.63 20.85 24.10
C VAL A 172 15.14 20.68 24.19
N ASN A 173 15.62 19.81 25.08
CA ASN A 173 17.05 19.54 25.21
C ASN A 173 17.65 18.93 23.93
N LEU A 174 16.92 18.05 23.27
CA LEU A 174 17.33 17.43 22.02
C LEU A 174 17.49 18.49 20.91
N ILE A 175 16.49 19.36 20.75
CA ILE A 175 16.52 20.46 19.76
C ILE A 175 17.66 21.45 20.03
N LEU A 176 17.95 21.76 21.30
CA LEU A 176 19.03 22.69 21.66
C LEU A 176 20.44 22.09 21.53
N SER A 177 20.54 20.77 21.38
CA SER A 177 21.81 20.05 21.24
C SER A 177 22.22 19.80 19.77
N THR A 178 21.33 20.07 18.82
CA THR A 178 21.55 19.98 17.37
C THR A 178 21.98 21.30 16.80
#